data_9b6d2da0ba74d08c0ca89366bd5854a8
#
_entry.id   9b6d2da0ba74d08c0ca89366bd5854a8
#
_cell.length_a   1.000
_cell.length_b   1.000
_cell.length_c   1.000
_cell.angle_alpha   90.00
_cell.angle_beta   90.00
_cell.angle_gamma   90.00
#
_symmetry.space_group_name_H-M   'P 1'
#
loop_
_entity.id
_entity.type
_entity.pdbx_description
1 polymer ?
#
loop_
_entity_poly.entity_id
_entity_poly.type
_entity_poly.pdbx_seq_one_letter_code
_entity_poly.pdbx_strand_id
1 'polypeptide(L)'
;GSSNAASTMVALNRLWDINLDTENLIDIAKDEGADVPLFIFGKNSIGRGIGEKLKSTDSIEDNLLLIQPDIHNSTQEMFIELDKSREENGFTINSNQNDFWDIYIKRDSIVRNFYKQNSSDYNLNLSGTGSCIYIRYNEKKELDKILKKIPSNWRFFFCKPLQYSPICYI
;
A
#
# COMPACT_ATOMS: atom_id res chain seq x y z
N GLY A 1 -9.40 -2.68 8.25
CA GLY A 1 -9.27 -3.70 9.31
C GLY A 1 -8.04 -3.47 10.17
N SER A 2 -6.84 -3.63 9.60
CA SER A 2 -5.58 -3.64 10.38
C SER A 2 -5.29 -2.34 11.14
N SER A 3 -5.58 -1.18 10.55
CA SER A 3 -5.44 0.11 11.25
C SER A 3 -6.38 0.22 12.45
N ASN A 4 -7.63 -0.24 12.31
CA ASN A 4 -8.59 -0.23 13.42
C ASN A 4 -8.16 -1.20 14.52
N ALA A 5 -7.69 -2.40 14.17
CA ALA A 5 -7.17 -3.36 15.14
C ALA A 5 -6.01 -2.77 15.94
N ALA A 6 -5.02 -2.18 15.26
CA ALA A 6 -3.90 -1.51 15.92
C ALA A 6 -4.35 -0.38 16.85
N SER A 7 -5.27 0.48 16.39
CA SER A 7 -5.82 1.56 17.22
C SER A 7 -6.51 1.03 18.47
N THR A 8 -7.30 -0.04 18.32
CA THR A 8 -7.99 -0.68 19.44
C THR A 8 -6.98 -1.25 20.46
N MET A 9 -5.96 -1.97 19.98
CA MET A 9 -4.92 -2.55 20.85
C MET A 9 -4.20 -1.46 21.66
N VAL A 10 -3.75 -0.39 21.00
CA VAL A 10 -3.09 0.74 21.66
C VAL A 10 -4.01 1.41 22.66
N ALA A 11 -5.28 1.64 22.31
CA ALA A 11 -6.26 2.26 23.19
C ALA A 11 -6.54 1.38 24.43
N LEU A 12 -6.73 0.07 24.25
CA LEU A 12 -6.96 -0.87 25.35
C LEU A 12 -5.75 -1.00 26.27
N ASN A 13 -4.53 -1.04 25.69
CA ASN A 13 -3.31 -1.05 26.48
C ASN A 13 -3.23 0.12 27.47
N ARG A 14 -3.66 1.31 27.03
CA ARG A 14 -3.71 2.51 27.88
C ARG A 14 -4.89 2.51 28.83
N LEU A 15 -6.10 2.22 28.29
CA LEU A 15 -7.34 2.27 29.05
C LEU A 15 -7.31 1.31 30.27
N TRP A 16 -6.71 0.15 30.10
CA TRP A 16 -6.59 -0.87 31.14
C TRP A 16 -5.28 -0.82 31.93
N ASP A 17 -4.45 0.20 31.67
CA ASP A 17 -3.16 0.40 32.34
C ASP A 17 -2.23 -0.85 32.27
N ILE A 18 -2.25 -1.55 31.12
CA ILE A 18 -1.48 -2.79 30.94
C ILE A 18 0.00 -2.46 30.79
N ASN A 19 0.33 -1.30 30.20
CA ASN A 19 1.68 -0.77 30.05
C ASN A 19 2.64 -1.65 29.22
N LEU A 20 2.12 -2.36 28.22
CA LEU A 20 2.96 -3.06 27.25
C LEU A 20 3.73 -2.02 26.41
N ASP A 21 5.00 -2.28 26.19
CA ASP A 21 5.78 -1.50 25.24
C ASP A 21 5.43 -1.83 23.78
N THR A 22 5.98 -1.06 22.85
CA THR A 22 5.68 -1.21 21.41
C THR A 22 6.08 -2.59 20.88
N GLU A 23 7.19 -3.17 21.36
CA GLU A 23 7.68 -4.46 20.87
C GLU A 23 6.74 -5.60 21.32
N ASN A 24 6.31 -5.59 22.57
CA ASN A 24 5.33 -6.55 23.08
C ASN A 24 3.96 -6.42 22.40
N LEU A 25 3.51 -5.19 22.12
CA LEU A 25 2.28 -4.98 21.34
C LEU A 25 2.40 -5.51 19.93
N ILE A 26 3.52 -5.31 19.26
CA ILE A 26 3.80 -5.85 17.92
C ILE A 26 3.81 -7.38 17.95
N ASP A 27 4.39 -7.99 18.98
CA ASP A 27 4.45 -9.44 19.09
C ASP A 27 3.06 -10.07 19.23
N ILE A 28 2.15 -9.44 19.96
CA ILE A 28 0.74 -9.87 20.03
C ILE A 28 0.02 -9.58 18.69
N ALA A 29 0.28 -8.43 18.10
CA ALA A 29 -0.44 -7.94 16.93
C ALA A 29 -0.24 -8.78 15.66
N LYS A 30 0.88 -9.51 15.54
CA LYS A 30 1.15 -10.38 14.39
C LYS A 30 0.11 -11.50 14.23
N ASP A 31 -0.50 -11.93 15.33
CA ASP A 31 -1.52 -12.99 15.32
C ASP A 31 -2.89 -12.45 14.86
N GLU A 32 -3.11 -11.13 14.95
CA GLU A 32 -4.35 -10.46 14.52
C GLU A 32 -4.36 -10.12 13.03
N GLY A 33 -3.17 -10.02 12.40
CA GLY A 33 -3.03 -9.78 10.98
C GLY A 33 -1.67 -9.21 10.60
N ALA A 34 -1.19 -9.56 9.40
CA ALA A 34 0.15 -9.23 8.91
C ALA A 34 0.46 -7.73 8.90
N ASP A 35 -0.54 -6.87 8.66
CA ASP A 35 -0.35 -5.41 8.59
C ASP A 35 -0.53 -4.70 9.96
N VAL A 36 -1.07 -5.38 10.98
CA VAL A 36 -1.34 -4.76 12.30
C VAL A 36 -0.06 -4.27 12.97
N PRO A 37 1.05 -5.04 12.96
CA PRO A 37 2.34 -4.61 13.46
C PRO A 37 2.82 -3.27 12.90
N LEU A 38 2.66 -3.06 11.58
CA LEU A 38 3.06 -1.82 10.90
C LEU A 38 2.34 -0.59 11.47
N PHE A 39 1.03 -0.70 11.72
CA PHE A 39 0.25 0.40 12.28
C PHE A 39 0.60 0.71 13.73
N ILE A 40 0.96 -0.30 14.54
CA ILE A 40 1.45 -0.11 15.91
C ILE A 40 2.85 0.51 15.88
N PHE A 41 3.74 0.04 15.01
CA PHE A 41 5.08 0.61 14.83
C PHE A 41 5.04 2.09 14.44
N GLY A 42 4.07 2.47 13.61
CA GLY A 42 3.68 3.84 13.33
C GLY A 42 4.71 4.70 12.62
N LYS A 43 5.73 4.12 11.99
CA LYS A 43 6.78 4.82 11.25
C LYS A 43 6.95 4.21 9.86
N ASN A 44 7.54 4.98 8.95
CA ASN A 44 8.00 4.45 7.66
C ASN A 44 8.99 3.31 7.91
N SER A 45 8.76 2.17 7.29
CA SER A 45 9.56 0.97 7.58
C SER A 45 9.62 0.02 6.40
N ILE A 46 10.65 -0.80 6.43
CA ILE A 46 10.77 -2.00 5.59
C ILE A 46 10.40 -3.19 6.46
N GLY A 47 9.34 -3.91 6.07
CA GLY A 47 8.90 -5.14 6.69
C GLY A 47 9.57 -6.37 6.09
N ARG A 48 9.91 -7.34 6.94
CA ARG A 48 10.40 -8.66 6.55
C ARG A 48 9.58 -9.74 7.28
N GLY A 49 9.75 -10.99 6.85
CA GLY A 49 8.91 -12.09 7.33
C GLY A 49 7.53 -11.99 6.70
N ILE A 50 6.46 -12.08 7.51
CA ILE A 50 5.08 -11.81 7.09
C ILE A 50 4.71 -10.33 7.25
N GLY A 51 5.66 -9.45 7.67
CA GLY A 51 5.46 -8.02 7.91
C GLY A 51 5.74 -7.59 9.35
N GLU A 52 6.07 -8.52 10.25
CA GLU A 52 6.30 -8.29 11.67
C GLU A 52 7.70 -7.74 12.00
N LYS A 53 8.70 -8.02 11.14
CA LYS A 53 10.08 -7.56 11.35
C LYS A 53 10.27 -6.20 10.70
N LEU A 54 9.97 -5.16 11.45
CA LEU A 54 9.95 -3.79 10.97
C LEU A 54 11.27 -3.08 11.24
N LYS A 55 11.85 -2.50 10.21
CA LYS A 55 13.01 -1.62 10.31
C LYS A 55 12.65 -0.23 9.81
N SER A 56 12.80 0.78 10.64
CA SER A 56 12.56 2.17 10.24
C SER A 56 13.39 2.55 9.02
N THR A 57 12.80 3.35 8.15
CA THR A 57 13.44 3.94 6.97
C THR A 57 13.11 5.42 6.89
N ASP A 58 13.84 6.15 6.04
CA ASP A 58 13.61 7.56 5.84
C ASP A 58 12.20 7.85 5.30
N SER A 59 11.72 9.01 5.62
CA SER A 59 10.42 9.48 5.15
C SER A 59 10.44 9.75 3.65
N ILE A 60 9.31 9.48 3.00
CA ILE A 60 9.07 9.90 1.62
C ILE A 60 8.46 11.30 1.68
N GLU A 61 9.13 12.29 1.09
CA GLU A 61 8.67 13.69 1.07
C GLU A 61 7.86 14.03 -0.20
N ASP A 62 7.87 13.15 -1.20
CA ASP A 62 7.20 13.37 -2.48
C ASP A 62 5.69 13.56 -2.31
N ASN A 63 5.10 14.44 -3.11
CA ASN A 63 3.65 14.46 -3.24
C ASN A 63 3.16 13.23 -4.01
N LEU A 64 1.95 12.77 -3.69
CA LEU A 64 1.33 11.61 -4.32
C LEU A 64 0.03 11.99 -5.01
N LEU A 65 -0.12 11.60 -6.27
CA LEU A 65 -1.42 11.48 -6.91
C LEU A 65 -1.89 10.04 -6.71
N LEU A 66 -2.92 9.85 -5.92
CA LEU A 66 -3.60 8.56 -5.75
C LEU A 66 -4.77 8.50 -6.73
N ILE A 67 -4.82 7.46 -7.54
CA ILE A 67 -5.88 7.19 -8.50
C ILE A 67 -6.59 5.92 -8.04
N GLN A 68 -7.90 6.00 -7.88
CA GLN A 68 -8.74 4.87 -7.47
C GLN A 68 -9.65 4.47 -8.63
N PRO A 69 -9.28 3.42 -9.38
CA PRO A 69 -10.16 2.79 -10.36
C PRO A 69 -11.46 2.30 -9.71
N ASP A 70 -12.56 2.37 -10.46
CA ASP A 70 -13.85 1.82 -10.03
C ASP A 70 -13.89 0.31 -10.30
N ILE A 71 -13.00 -0.42 -9.62
CA ILE A 71 -12.80 -1.86 -9.77
C ILE A 71 -12.65 -2.47 -8.40
N HIS A 72 -13.43 -3.50 -8.15
CA HIS A 72 -13.24 -4.32 -6.95
C HIS A 72 -12.12 -5.32 -7.19
N ASN A 73 -11.14 -5.36 -6.27
CA ASN A 73 -10.02 -6.29 -6.32
C ASN A 73 -9.95 -7.11 -5.04
N SER A 74 -10.07 -8.42 -5.17
CA SER A 74 -9.96 -9.34 -4.05
C SER A 74 -8.50 -9.62 -3.75
N THR A 75 -8.05 -9.28 -2.54
CA THR A 75 -6.69 -9.60 -2.07
C THR A 75 -6.39 -11.10 -2.18
N GLN A 76 -7.32 -11.94 -1.77
CA GLN A 76 -7.17 -13.39 -1.83
C GLN A 76 -6.95 -13.90 -3.26
N GLU A 77 -7.75 -13.42 -4.22
CA GLU A 77 -7.60 -13.80 -5.62
C GLU A 77 -6.27 -13.34 -6.20
N MET A 78 -5.81 -12.13 -5.83
CA MET A 78 -4.52 -11.62 -6.29
C MET A 78 -3.35 -12.50 -5.81
N PHE A 79 -3.38 -12.99 -4.57
CA PHE A 79 -2.37 -13.92 -4.08
C PHE A 79 -2.44 -15.26 -4.81
N ILE A 80 -3.63 -15.82 -5.04
CA ILE A 80 -3.79 -17.08 -5.81
C ILE A 80 -3.22 -16.93 -7.23
N GLU A 81 -3.48 -15.81 -7.91
CA GLU A 81 -2.95 -15.57 -9.24
C GLU A 81 -1.43 -15.34 -9.24
N LEU A 82 -0.91 -14.70 -8.18
CA LEU A 82 0.53 -14.54 -8.02
C LEU A 82 1.24 -15.88 -7.85
N ASP A 83 0.69 -16.76 -7.02
CA ASP A 83 1.25 -18.09 -6.78
C ASP A 83 1.25 -18.92 -8.07
N LYS A 84 0.15 -18.94 -8.81
CA LYS A 84 0.08 -19.58 -10.13
C LYS A 84 1.10 -19.04 -11.12
N SER A 85 1.24 -17.70 -11.18
CA SER A 85 2.22 -17.07 -12.06
C SER A 85 3.65 -17.44 -11.71
N ARG A 86 3.96 -17.61 -10.43
CA ARG A 86 5.28 -18.04 -9.94
C ARG A 86 5.56 -19.52 -10.23
N GLU A 87 4.54 -20.38 -10.13
CA GLU A 87 4.66 -21.80 -10.52
C GLU A 87 4.95 -21.95 -12.01
N GLU A 88 4.30 -21.16 -12.87
CA GLU A 88 4.44 -21.23 -14.33
C GLU A 88 5.75 -20.61 -14.85
N ASN A 89 6.18 -19.49 -14.29
CA ASN A 89 7.26 -18.65 -14.82
C ASN A 89 8.52 -18.61 -13.95
N GLY A 90 8.52 -19.30 -12.81
CA GLY A 90 9.58 -19.21 -11.81
C GLY A 90 9.49 -17.94 -10.95
N PHE A 91 10.26 -17.93 -9.88
CA PHE A 91 10.29 -16.82 -8.94
C PHE A 91 11.27 -15.75 -9.41
N THR A 92 10.75 -14.61 -9.85
CA THR A 92 11.56 -13.42 -10.17
C THR A 92 11.28 -12.34 -9.12
N ILE A 93 12.30 -11.97 -8.35
CA ILE A 93 12.23 -10.83 -7.44
C ILE A 93 12.51 -9.57 -8.27
N ASN A 94 11.48 -8.78 -8.52
CA ASN A 94 11.65 -7.44 -9.08
C ASN A 94 11.72 -6.46 -7.91
N SER A 95 12.92 -6.13 -7.44
CA SER A 95 13.18 -5.36 -6.20
C SER A 95 12.59 -3.93 -6.21
N ASN A 96 12.15 -3.45 -7.35
CA ASN A 96 11.69 -2.07 -7.54
C ASN A 96 10.22 -1.95 -7.96
N GLN A 97 9.50 -3.06 -8.11
CA GLN A 97 8.12 -3.06 -8.56
C GLN A 97 7.26 -3.95 -7.66
N ASN A 98 5.99 -3.56 -7.49
CA ASN A 98 5.01 -4.38 -6.78
C ASN A 98 4.73 -5.68 -7.55
N ASP A 99 4.90 -6.84 -6.92
CA ASP A 99 4.75 -8.17 -7.54
C ASP A 99 3.35 -8.40 -8.15
N PHE A 100 2.33 -7.72 -7.65
CA PHE A 100 0.96 -7.80 -8.16
C PHE A 100 0.72 -6.95 -9.41
N TRP A 101 1.68 -6.09 -9.82
CA TRP A 101 1.45 -5.14 -10.90
C TRP A 101 1.09 -5.79 -12.22
N ASP A 102 1.85 -6.79 -12.64
CA ASP A 102 1.62 -7.49 -13.91
C ASP A 102 0.30 -8.28 -13.92
N ILE A 103 -0.07 -8.81 -12.77
CA ILE A 103 -1.36 -9.51 -12.59
C ILE A 103 -2.49 -8.51 -12.70
N TYR A 104 -2.38 -7.39 -11.98
CA TYR A 104 -3.40 -6.36 -11.91
C TYR A 104 -3.73 -5.77 -13.28
N ILE A 105 -2.73 -5.40 -14.09
CA ILE A 105 -2.96 -4.86 -15.44
C ILE A 105 -3.50 -5.90 -16.43
N LYS A 106 -3.33 -7.19 -16.16
CA LYS A 106 -3.90 -8.26 -17.00
C LYS A 106 -5.38 -8.49 -16.73
N ARG A 107 -5.86 -8.24 -15.51
CA ARG A 107 -7.25 -8.51 -15.09
C ARG A 107 -8.26 -7.57 -15.71
N ASP A 108 -7.91 -6.31 -15.93
CA ASP A 108 -8.83 -5.30 -16.42
C ASP A 108 -8.31 -4.57 -17.66
N SER A 109 -9.15 -4.48 -18.69
CA SER A 109 -8.78 -3.87 -19.97
C SER A 109 -8.67 -2.35 -19.88
N ILE A 110 -9.46 -1.69 -19.03
CA ILE A 110 -9.44 -0.22 -18.88
C ILE A 110 -8.16 0.17 -18.14
N VAL A 111 -7.81 -0.54 -17.06
CA VAL A 111 -6.54 -0.35 -16.34
C VAL A 111 -5.35 -0.58 -17.25
N ARG A 112 -5.39 -1.66 -18.03
CA ARG A 112 -4.32 -1.97 -19.01
C ARG A 112 -4.14 -0.86 -20.03
N ASN A 113 -5.23 -0.35 -20.56
CA ASN A 113 -5.19 0.74 -21.54
C ASN A 113 -4.69 2.05 -20.90
N PHE A 114 -5.14 2.37 -19.69
CA PHE A 114 -4.67 3.52 -18.94
C PHE A 114 -3.16 3.42 -18.67
N TYR A 115 -2.68 2.25 -18.25
CA TYR A 115 -1.26 1.99 -18.06
C TYR A 115 -0.46 2.21 -19.35
N LYS A 116 -0.86 1.57 -20.45
CA LYS A 116 -0.17 1.69 -21.75
C LYS A 116 -0.09 3.12 -22.26
N GLN A 117 -1.10 3.93 -22.01
CA GLN A 117 -1.16 5.32 -22.48
C GLN A 117 -0.31 6.28 -21.62
N ASN A 118 0.11 5.87 -20.44
CA ASN A 118 0.73 6.77 -19.46
C ASN A 118 2.09 6.29 -18.93
N SER A 119 2.44 5.01 -19.08
CA SER A 119 3.67 4.44 -18.52
C SER A 119 4.95 4.95 -19.16
N SER A 120 4.90 5.56 -20.36
CA SER A 120 6.06 6.23 -20.95
C SER A 120 6.38 7.58 -20.29
N ASP A 121 5.36 8.28 -19.78
CA ASP A 121 5.48 9.62 -19.24
C ASP A 121 5.50 9.62 -17.69
N TYR A 122 4.95 8.58 -17.06
CA TYR A 122 4.76 8.51 -15.59
C TYR A 122 5.17 7.15 -15.02
N ASN A 123 5.79 7.19 -13.85
CA ASN A 123 6.04 5.98 -13.05
C ASN A 123 4.79 5.64 -12.24
N LEU A 124 3.96 4.75 -12.81
CA LEU A 124 2.72 4.26 -12.20
C LEU A 124 3.03 3.11 -11.23
N ASN A 125 2.59 3.22 -10.01
CA ASN A 125 2.80 2.22 -8.96
C ASN A 125 1.49 1.72 -8.40
N LEU A 126 1.42 0.43 -8.05
CA LEU A 126 0.27 -0.18 -7.40
C LEU A 126 0.42 -0.12 -5.87
N SER A 127 -0.66 0.21 -5.18
CA SER A 127 -0.73 0.17 -3.72
C SER A 127 -1.26 -1.19 -3.25
N GLY A 128 -0.44 -1.96 -2.56
CA GLY A 128 -0.81 -3.30 -2.08
C GLY A 128 -1.21 -4.23 -3.24
N THR A 129 -2.32 -4.93 -3.10
CA THR A 129 -2.92 -5.77 -4.15
C THR A 129 -3.78 -4.99 -5.16
N GLY A 130 -3.85 -3.65 -5.03
CA GLY A 130 -4.74 -2.78 -5.79
C GLY A 130 -6.06 -2.53 -5.03
N SER A 131 -7.02 -1.86 -5.62
CA SER A 131 -7.08 -1.24 -6.97
C SER A 131 -6.35 0.09 -7.11
N CYS A 132 -5.93 0.72 -6.01
CA CYS A 132 -5.32 2.04 -6.04
C CYS A 132 -3.96 2.05 -6.74
N ILE A 133 -3.80 3.01 -7.66
CA ILE A 133 -2.54 3.33 -8.35
C ILE A 133 -2.04 4.66 -7.80
N TYR A 134 -0.72 4.83 -7.66
CA TYR A 134 -0.17 6.12 -7.26
C TYR A 134 1.01 6.55 -8.14
N ILE A 135 1.20 7.85 -8.21
CA ILE A 135 2.29 8.52 -8.93
C ILE A 135 2.94 9.50 -7.96
N ARG A 136 4.26 9.50 -7.88
CA ARG A 136 5.04 10.54 -7.19
C ARG A 136 5.22 11.71 -8.11
N TYR A 137 5.10 12.94 -7.59
CA TYR A 137 5.29 14.16 -8.35
C TYR A 137 5.85 15.28 -7.46
N ASN A 138 6.55 16.23 -8.05
CA ASN A 138 7.04 17.41 -7.37
C ASN A 138 6.06 18.58 -7.51
N GLU A 139 5.66 18.89 -8.74
CA GLU A 139 4.74 19.98 -9.05
C GLU A 139 3.48 19.49 -9.75
N LYS A 140 2.31 20.03 -9.37
CA LYS A 140 1.01 19.61 -9.93
C LYS A 140 0.92 19.74 -11.45
N LYS A 141 1.61 20.71 -12.04
CA LYS A 141 1.64 20.90 -13.50
C LYS A 141 2.17 19.69 -14.27
N GLU A 142 3.01 18.86 -13.63
CA GLU A 142 3.53 17.63 -14.23
C GLU A 142 2.40 16.63 -14.52
N LEU A 143 1.28 16.73 -13.81
CA LEU A 143 0.15 15.80 -13.88
C LEU A 143 -0.94 16.20 -14.87
N ASP A 144 -0.84 17.37 -15.52
CA ASP A 144 -1.91 17.92 -16.38
C ASP A 144 -2.34 16.97 -17.51
N LYS A 145 -1.40 16.20 -18.06
CA LYS A 145 -1.69 15.25 -19.13
C LYS A 145 -2.44 14.02 -18.62
N ILE A 146 -1.99 13.45 -17.50
CA ILE A 146 -2.60 12.22 -16.98
C ILE A 146 -3.96 12.50 -16.38
N LEU A 147 -4.17 13.65 -15.72
CA LEU A 147 -5.46 14.02 -15.13
C LEU A 147 -6.58 14.03 -16.18
N LYS A 148 -6.27 14.46 -17.41
CA LYS A 148 -7.23 14.47 -18.54
C LYS A 148 -7.55 13.08 -19.08
N LYS A 149 -6.74 12.08 -18.77
CA LYS A 149 -6.89 10.71 -19.24
C LYS A 149 -7.51 9.77 -18.19
N ILE A 150 -7.69 10.25 -16.94
CA ILE A 150 -8.36 9.47 -15.90
C ILE A 150 -9.83 9.28 -16.31
N PRO A 151 -10.33 8.02 -16.38
CA PRO A 151 -11.72 7.75 -16.66
C PRO A 151 -12.67 8.49 -15.70
N SER A 152 -13.80 8.99 -16.20
CA SER A 152 -14.72 9.83 -15.42
C SER A 152 -15.37 9.14 -14.21
N ASN A 153 -15.44 7.82 -14.21
CA ASN A 153 -15.92 7.01 -13.09
C ASN A 153 -14.82 6.65 -12.07
N TRP A 154 -13.55 7.00 -12.33
CA TRP A 154 -12.48 6.83 -11.37
C TRP A 154 -12.35 8.05 -10.49
N ARG A 155 -11.90 7.85 -9.25
CA ARG A 155 -11.58 8.93 -8.33
C ARG A 155 -10.08 9.16 -8.26
N PHE A 156 -9.68 10.38 -7.94
CA PHE A 156 -8.28 10.68 -7.66
C PHE A 156 -8.14 11.69 -6.51
N PHE A 157 -7.01 11.64 -5.83
CA PHE A 157 -6.72 12.46 -4.66
C PHE A 157 -5.27 12.92 -4.70
N PHE A 158 -5.06 14.18 -4.36
CA PHE A 158 -3.71 14.70 -4.08
C PHE A 158 -3.40 14.46 -2.61
N CYS A 159 -2.34 13.71 -2.34
CA CYS A 159 -1.97 13.26 -1.00
C CYS A 159 -0.53 13.67 -0.68
N LYS A 160 -0.24 13.72 0.61
CA LYS A 160 1.13 13.73 1.14
C LYS A 160 1.30 12.51 2.04
N PRO A 161 2.47 11.86 2.01
CA PRO A 161 2.77 10.79 2.95
C PRO A 161 2.72 11.31 4.38
N LEU A 162 2.14 10.54 5.27
CA LEU A 162 2.27 10.79 6.70
C LEU A 162 3.64 10.33 7.17
N GLN A 163 4.26 11.11 8.05
CA GLN A 163 5.57 10.76 8.61
C GLN A 163 5.45 9.71 9.72
N TYR A 164 4.30 9.70 10.41
CA TYR A 164 3.97 8.74 11.47
C TYR A 164 2.47 8.44 11.48
N SER A 165 2.16 7.30 12.07
CA SER A 165 0.75 6.96 12.32
C SER A 165 0.13 7.92 13.32
N PRO A 166 -1.11 8.42 13.09
CA PRO A 166 -1.84 9.22 14.08
C PRO A 166 -2.08 8.48 15.41
N ILE A 167 -2.01 7.15 15.43
CA ILE A 167 -2.14 6.33 16.63
C ILE A 167 -1.08 6.66 17.69
N CYS A 168 0.08 7.16 17.29
CA CYS A 168 1.16 7.53 18.21
C CYS A 168 0.79 8.70 19.14
N TYR A 169 -0.31 9.42 18.85
CA TYR A 169 -0.77 10.59 19.63
C TYR A 169 -1.97 10.28 20.53
N ILE A 170 -2.49 9.06 20.50
CA ILE A 170 -3.52 8.60 21.40
C ILE A 170 -2.85 8.04 22.64
#